data_d3cf4c21c1dfd7bf99b13e915d9aecfb
#
_entry.id   d3cf4c21c1dfd7bf99b13e915d9aecfb
#
_cell.length_a   1.000
_cell.length_b   1.000
_cell.length_c   1.000
_cell.angle_alpha   90.00
_cell.angle_beta   90.00
_cell.angle_gamma   90.00
#
_symmetry.space_group_name_H-M   'P 1'
#
loop_
_entity.id
_entity.type
_entity.pdbx_description
1 polymer ?
#
loop_
_entity_poly.entity_id
_entity_poly.type
_entity_poly.pdbx_seq_one_letter_code
_entity_poly.pdbx_strand_id
1 'polypeptide(L)'
;ASVGYLMTQNLPADIKIRVVTNSIVIAEELRKNDNISVIMLGGEMDNKGNCYDAIAIETIKRLRFDKCFLTSACISASFGLSIQKSQAISFWNAVIDSSKQAIGLYPTEKIGIDSIVSICPANRLNTLITDWDASEEDLCQFDDLGIEVVIVDKE
;
A
#
# COMPACT_ATOMS: atom_id res chain seq x y z
N ALA A 1 -8.00 7.47 -10.47
CA ALA A 1 -8.11 6.22 -9.73
C ALA A 1 -6.85 6.05 -8.87
N SER A 2 -6.98 5.41 -7.69
CA SER A 2 -5.79 5.10 -6.89
C SER A 2 -5.00 3.96 -7.54
N VAL A 3 -3.68 3.93 -7.32
CA VAL A 3 -2.82 2.84 -7.84
C VAL A 3 -3.30 1.47 -7.34
N GLY A 4 -3.76 1.39 -6.09
CA GLY A 4 -4.34 0.16 -5.54
C GLY A 4 -5.57 -0.33 -6.30
N TYR A 5 -6.46 0.57 -6.73
CA TYR A 5 -7.61 0.22 -7.55
C TYR A 5 -7.19 -0.25 -8.95
N LEU A 6 -6.25 0.46 -9.59
CA LEU A 6 -5.71 0.03 -10.90
C LEU A 6 -5.06 -1.34 -10.83
N MET A 7 -4.33 -1.63 -9.75
CA MET A 7 -3.76 -2.97 -9.52
C MET A 7 -4.84 -4.04 -9.50
N THR A 8 -5.97 -3.80 -8.82
CA THR A 8 -7.04 -4.80 -8.75
C THR A 8 -7.71 -5.08 -10.09
N GLN A 9 -7.79 -4.09 -10.97
CA GLN A 9 -8.33 -4.24 -12.32
C GLN A 9 -7.41 -5.05 -13.25
N ASN A 10 -6.12 -5.13 -12.93
CA ASN A 10 -5.12 -5.80 -13.74
C ASN A 10 -4.62 -7.14 -13.14
N LEU A 11 -5.30 -7.67 -12.12
CA LEU A 11 -4.98 -8.99 -11.61
C LEU A 11 -5.31 -10.06 -12.67
N PRO A 12 -4.46 -11.11 -12.80
CA PRO A 12 -4.75 -12.23 -13.69
C PRO A 12 -6.11 -12.88 -13.38
N ALA A 13 -6.90 -13.20 -14.41
CA ALA A 13 -8.25 -13.72 -14.22
C ALA A 13 -8.29 -15.08 -13.49
N ASP A 14 -7.22 -15.87 -13.59
CA ASP A 14 -7.08 -17.20 -13.01
C ASP A 14 -6.36 -17.22 -11.64
N ILE A 15 -5.99 -16.05 -11.12
CA ILE A 15 -5.30 -15.95 -9.83
C ILE A 15 -6.21 -16.41 -8.68
N LYS A 16 -5.70 -17.32 -7.86
CA LYS A 16 -6.40 -17.82 -6.66
C LYS A 16 -5.75 -17.24 -5.42
N ILE A 17 -6.34 -16.17 -4.89
CA ILE A 17 -5.83 -15.47 -3.71
C ILE A 17 -6.96 -15.06 -2.76
N ARG A 18 -6.55 -14.78 -1.52
CA ARG A 18 -7.40 -14.09 -0.55
C ARG A 18 -6.88 -12.67 -0.36
N VAL A 19 -7.75 -11.69 -0.52
CA VAL A 19 -7.42 -10.28 -0.35
C VAL A 19 -8.18 -9.70 0.83
N VAL A 20 -7.46 -8.98 1.66
CA VAL A 20 -8.03 -8.18 2.75
C VAL A 20 -7.92 -6.71 2.37
N THR A 21 -9.00 -5.99 2.44
CA THR A 21 -9.05 -4.56 2.10
C THR A 21 -9.92 -3.79 3.06
N ASN A 22 -9.55 -2.53 3.30
CA ASN A 22 -10.37 -1.57 4.04
C ASN A 22 -11.19 -0.65 3.13
N SER A 23 -11.07 -0.83 1.82
CA SER A 23 -11.74 0.01 0.81
C SER A 23 -12.93 -0.71 0.18
N ILE A 24 -14.12 -0.12 0.29
CA ILE A 24 -15.32 -0.67 -0.33
C ILE A 24 -15.20 -0.70 -1.87
N VAL A 25 -14.53 0.29 -2.45
CA VAL A 25 -14.34 0.37 -3.90
C VAL A 25 -13.46 -0.78 -4.41
N ILE A 26 -12.40 -1.10 -3.67
CA ILE A 26 -11.52 -2.23 -3.98
C ILE A 26 -12.25 -3.56 -3.77
N ALA A 27 -12.98 -3.70 -2.67
CA ALA A 27 -13.74 -4.91 -2.40
C ALA A 27 -14.79 -5.18 -3.51
N GLU A 28 -15.48 -4.14 -3.97
CA GLU A 28 -16.47 -4.23 -5.04
C GLU A 28 -15.85 -4.66 -6.38
N GLU A 29 -14.63 -4.21 -6.67
CA GLU A 29 -13.91 -4.63 -7.88
C GLU A 29 -13.45 -6.09 -7.77
N LEU A 30 -12.82 -6.46 -6.66
CA LEU A 30 -12.27 -7.80 -6.45
C LEU A 30 -13.32 -8.91 -6.45
N ARG A 31 -14.50 -8.66 -5.87
CA ARG A 31 -15.57 -9.66 -5.78
C ARG A 31 -16.15 -10.09 -7.12
N LYS A 32 -15.83 -9.39 -8.21
CA LYS A 32 -16.24 -9.77 -9.58
C LYS A 32 -15.50 -11.00 -10.09
N ASN A 33 -14.36 -11.35 -9.47
CA ASN A 33 -13.59 -12.53 -9.82
C ASN A 33 -13.83 -13.65 -8.80
N ASP A 34 -14.48 -14.73 -9.22
CA ASP A 34 -14.83 -15.88 -8.35
C ASP A 34 -13.60 -16.60 -7.76
N ASN A 35 -12.42 -16.41 -8.34
CA ASN A 35 -11.16 -16.97 -7.83
C ASN A 35 -10.56 -16.17 -6.67
N ILE A 36 -11.09 -14.97 -6.38
CA ILE A 36 -10.60 -14.10 -5.31
C ILE A 36 -11.55 -14.13 -4.12
N SER A 37 -11.06 -14.59 -2.98
CA SER A 37 -11.78 -14.47 -1.71
C SER A 37 -11.50 -13.11 -1.09
N VAL A 38 -12.52 -12.32 -0.80
CA VAL A 38 -12.38 -10.97 -0.24
C VAL A 38 -12.82 -10.93 1.21
N ILE A 39 -11.94 -10.42 2.07
CA ILE A 39 -12.28 -10.01 3.44
C ILE A 39 -12.33 -8.48 3.46
N MET A 40 -13.51 -7.94 3.66
CA MET A 40 -13.70 -6.50 3.86
C MET A 40 -13.53 -6.17 5.34
N LEU A 41 -12.58 -5.28 5.65
CA LEU A 41 -12.41 -4.75 7.01
C LEU A 41 -13.56 -3.80 7.32
N GLY A 42 -14.26 -4.09 8.42
CA GLY A 42 -15.32 -3.22 8.93
C GLY A 42 -14.80 -2.05 9.73
N GLY A 43 -15.73 -1.22 10.20
CA GLY A 43 -15.46 -0.05 11.02
C GLY A 43 -16.23 1.17 10.55
N GLU A 44 -15.92 2.33 11.12
CA GLU A 44 -16.46 3.61 10.65
C GLU A 44 -15.82 3.98 9.30
N MET A 45 -16.68 4.22 8.32
CA MET A 45 -16.25 4.50 6.96
C MET A 45 -16.12 6.00 6.71
N ASP A 46 -14.99 6.40 6.14
CA ASP A 46 -14.79 7.77 5.68
C ASP A 46 -15.57 8.06 4.39
N ASN A 47 -15.58 9.33 3.98
CA ASN A 47 -16.28 9.77 2.76
C ASN A 47 -15.70 9.23 1.44
N LYS A 48 -14.55 8.55 1.50
CA LYS A 48 -13.92 7.88 0.35
C LYS A 48 -14.16 6.37 0.35
N GLY A 49 -14.90 5.87 1.33
CA GLY A 49 -15.22 4.45 1.44
C GLY A 49 -14.12 3.60 2.06
N ASN A 50 -13.34 4.15 2.99
CA ASN A 50 -12.28 3.43 3.68
C ASN A 50 -12.51 3.40 5.20
N CYS A 51 -12.12 2.29 5.84
CA CYS A 51 -12.14 2.12 7.29
C CYS A 51 -10.71 2.08 7.85
N TYR A 52 -10.40 2.97 8.80
CA TYR A 52 -9.07 3.09 9.44
C TYR A 52 -9.11 3.04 10.96
N ASP A 53 -10.27 2.84 11.54
CA ASP A 53 -10.52 2.95 12.97
C ASP A 53 -10.04 1.72 13.78
N ALA A 54 -10.31 1.75 15.07
CA ALA A 54 -9.92 0.68 15.99
C ALA A 54 -10.51 -0.69 15.60
N ILE A 55 -11.71 -0.73 15.03
CA ILE A 55 -12.36 -1.98 14.60
C ILE A 55 -11.57 -2.63 13.49
N ALA A 56 -11.18 -1.86 12.47
CA ALA A 56 -10.34 -2.33 11.38
C ALA A 56 -8.97 -2.79 11.89
N ILE A 57 -8.33 -2.02 12.76
CA ILE A 57 -7.00 -2.32 13.34
C ILE A 57 -7.04 -3.62 14.15
N GLU A 58 -8.02 -3.80 15.03
CA GLU A 58 -8.14 -5.02 15.83
C GLU A 58 -8.39 -6.26 14.96
N THR A 59 -9.10 -6.10 13.85
CA THR A 59 -9.27 -7.19 12.87
C THR A 59 -7.94 -7.55 12.22
N ILE A 60 -7.15 -6.56 11.77
CA ILE A 60 -5.84 -6.77 11.14
C ILE A 60 -4.90 -7.53 12.09
N LYS A 61 -4.86 -7.17 13.37
CA LYS A 61 -3.99 -7.82 14.36
C LYS A 61 -4.23 -9.33 14.51
N ARG A 62 -5.41 -9.82 14.14
CA ARG A 62 -5.78 -11.24 14.14
C ARG A 62 -5.41 -11.97 12.85
N LEU A 63 -4.94 -11.24 11.85
CA LEU A 63 -4.61 -11.75 10.53
C LEU A 63 -3.09 -11.80 10.32
N ARG A 64 -2.65 -12.61 9.36
CA ARG A 64 -1.27 -12.63 8.84
C ARG A 64 -1.32 -12.65 7.34
N PHE A 65 -0.50 -11.82 6.73
CA PHE A 65 -0.45 -11.64 5.29
C PHE A 65 0.91 -12.10 4.73
N ASP A 66 0.90 -12.67 3.55
CA ASP A 66 2.15 -12.92 2.81
C ASP A 66 2.71 -11.61 2.29
N LYS A 67 1.85 -10.73 1.77
CA LYS A 67 2.23 -9.42 1.21
C LYS A 67 1.20 -8.36 1.60
N CYS A 68 1.66 -7.13 1.82
CA CYS A 68 0.80 -5.95 1.80
C CYS A 68 1.28 -4.97 0.75
N PHE A 69 0.34 -4.24 0.17
CA PHE A 69 0.59 -3.21 -0.83
C PHE A 69 0.24 -1.84 -0.24
N LEU A 70 1.22 -0.96 -0.23
CA LEU A 70 1.12 0.37 0.35
C LEU A 70 1.09 1.40 -0.76
N THR A 71 0.05 2.20 -0.77
CA THR A 71 -0.17 3.26 -1.75
C THR A 71 -0.44 4.60 -1.07
N SER A 72 0.09 4.78 0.13
CA SER A 72 -0.06 6.00 0.94
C SER A 72 0.55 7.22 0.24
N ALA A 73 0.29 8.42 0.76
CA ALA A 73 0.42 9.65 -0.02
C ALA A 73 1.80 9.88 -0.65
N CYS A 74 2.90 9.77 0.11
CA CYS A 74 4.26 10.07 -0.38
C CYS A 74 5.30 9.16 0.27
N ILE A 75 6.47 9.09 -0.36
CA ILE A 75 7.64 8.40 0.19
C ILE A 75 8.93 9.16 -0.12
N SER A 76 9.78 9.31 0.90
CA SER A 76 11.18 9.72 0.74
C SER A 76 12.10 8.83 1.55
N ALA A 77 13.35 8.73 1.15
CA ALA A 77 14.33 7.92 1.89
C ALA A 77 14.60 8.46 3.29
N SER A 78 14.59 9.78 3.47
CA SER A 78 14.92 10.45 4.73
C SER A 78 13.76 10.48 5.73
N PHE A 79 12.52 10.64 5.26
CA PHE A 79 11.33 10.80 6.11
C PHE A 79 10.43 9.56 6.14
N GLY A 80 10.57 8.67 5.16
CA GLY A 80 9.81 7.44 5.05
C GLY A 80 8.48 7.61 4.34
N LEU A 81 7.53 6.73 4.64
CA LEU A 81 6.16 6.82 4.14
C LEU A 81 5.42 7.89 4.93
N SER A 82 4.75 8.80 4.23
CA SER A 82 4.09 9.92 4.88
C SER A 82 2.71 10.23 4.30
N ILE A 83 1.84 10.81 5.13
CA ILE A 83 0.45 11.13 4.83
C ILE A 83 0.03 12.46 5.44
N GLN A 84 -1.12 12.97 5.01
CA GLN A 84 -1.69 14.18 5.59
C GLN A 84 -2.52 13.92 6.86
N LYS A 85 -3.16 12.75 6.95
CA LYS A 85 -4.09 12.42 8.04
C LYS A 85 -3.45 11.45 9.03
N SER A 86 -3.22 11.89 10.26
CA SER A 86 -2.62 11.07 11.33
C SER A 86 -3.44 9.84 11.73
N GLN A 87 -4.75 9.87 11.49
CA GLN A 87 -5.66 8.77 11.86
C GLN A 87 -5.31 7.42 11.20
N ALA A 88 -4.70 7.45 10.01
CA ALA A 88 -4.33 6.24 9.30
C ALA A 88 -2.97 5.63 9.71
N ILE A 89 -2.20 6.30 10.57
CA ILE A 89 -0.85 5.83 10.96
C ILE A 89 -0.91 4.46 11.63
N SER A 90 -1.74 4.33 12.66
CA SER A 90 -1.86 3.08 13.42
C SER A 90 -2.38 1.93 12.55
N PHE A 91 -3.29 2.25 11.62
CA PHE A 91 -3.80 1.28 10.65
C PHE A 91 -2.69 0.75 9.75
N TRP A 92 -1.93 1.62 9.11
CA TRP A 92 -0.86 1.22 8.20
C TRP A 92 0.28 0.48 8.90
N ASN A 93 0.64 0.90 10.11
CA ASN A 93 1.62 0.17 10.91
C ASN A 93 1.11 -1.24 11.27
N ALA A 94 -0.17 -1.40 11.63
CA ALA A 94 -0.76 -2.71 11.88
C ALA A 94 -0.73 -3.61 10.65
N VAL A 95 -0.99 -3.06 9.45
CA VAL A 95 -0.90 -3.79 8.18
C VAL A 95 0.53 -4.27 7.93
N ILE A 96 1.52 -3.39 8.06
CA ILE A 96 2.93 -3.72 7.85
C ILE A 96 3.39 -4.78 8.85
N ASP A 97 3.07 -4.60 10.14
CA ASP A 97 3.46 -5.52 11.21
C ASP A 97 2.84 -6.92 11.04
N SER A 98 1.69 -7.02 10.39
CA SER A 98 0.99 -8.28 10.12
C SER A 98 1.42 -8.96 8.82
N SER A 99 2.34 -8.37 8.07
CA SER A 99 2.76 -8.80 6.73
C SER A 99 4.19 -9.32 6.72
N LYS A 100 4.45 -10.38 5.94
CA LYS A 100 5.81 -10.90 5.72
C LYS A 100 6.61 -9.98 4.79
N GLN A 101 5.94 -9.38 3.79
CA GLN A 101 6.54 -8.47 2.83
C GLN A 101 5.66 -7.23 2.68
N ALA A 102 6.28 -6.05 2.75
CA ALA A 102 5.65 -4.78 2.48
C ALA A 102 6.15 -4.24 1.14
N ILE A 103 5.22 -3.99 0.21
CA ILE A 103 5.49 -3.53 -1.15
C ILE A 103 4.86 -2.16 -1.33
N GLY A 104 5.67 -1.16 -1.62
CA GLY A 104 5.21 0.19 -1.94
C GLY A 104 4.93 0.34 -3.43
N LEU A 105 3.78 0.88 -3.77
CA LEU A 105 3.41 1.23 -5.15
C LEU A 105 3.31 2.75 -5.25
N TYR A 106 4.38 3.37 -5.71
CA TYR A 106 4.51 4.83 -5.73
C TYR A 106 4.84 5.34 -7.14
N PRO A 107 3.91 6.04 -7.79
CA PRO A 107 4.25 6.77 -9.02
C PRO A 107 5.33 7.85 -8.73
N THR A 108 6.09 8.20 -9.76
CA THR A 108 7.21 9.15 -9.66
C THR A 108 6.84 10.44 -8.93
N GLU A 109 5.65 10.98 -9.18
CA GLU A 109 5.21 12.23 -8.55
C GLU A 109 5.02 12.14 -7.02
N LYS A 110 5.14 10.95 -6.45
CA LYS A 110 5.02 10.71 -5.00
C LYS A 110 6.33 10.30 -4.34
N ILE A 111 7.41 10.22 -5.11
CA ILE A 111 8.74 9.84 -4.64
C ILE A 111 9.57 11.10 -4.38
N GLY A 112 10.37 11.08 -3.32
CA GLY A 112 11.22 12.20 -2.91
C GLY A 112 10.45 13.37 -2.32
N ILE A 113 9.21 13.16 -1.92
CA ILE A 113 8.32 14.18 -1.35
C ILE A 113 7.88 13.75 0.05
N ASP A 114 7.83 14.70 0.96
CA ASP A 114 7.34 14.50 2.32
C ASP A 114 5.94 15.10 2.48
N SER A 115 5.07 14.33 3.14
CA SER A 115 3.81 14.85 3.67
C SER A 115 3.98 15.22 5.14
N ILE A 116 2.93 15.69 5.81
CA ILE A 116 3.01 16.25 7.16
C ILE A 116 3.42 15.21 8.21
N VAL A 117 2.92 13.99 8.10
CA VAL A 117 3.06 12.97 9.16
C VAL A 117 3.68 11.70 8.59
N SER A 118 4.79 11.27 9.20
CA SER A 118 5.42 9.97 8.88
C SER A 118 4.59 8.80 9.42
N ILE A 119 4.35 7.81 8.58
CA ILE A 119 3.79 6.52 8.99
C ILE A 119 4.88 5.65 9.62
N CYS A 120 5.98 5.49 8.90
CA CYS A 120 7.13 4.66 9.29
C CYS A 120 8.36 5.01 8.44
N PRO A 121 9.56 4.61 8.88
CA PRO A 121 10.76 4.73 8.05
C PRO A 121 10.63 3.97 6.72
N ALA A 122 11.30 4.45 5.68
CA ALA A 122 11.24 3.85 4.34
C ALA A 122 11.73 2.40 4.33
N ASN A 123 12.70 2.04 5.17
CA ASN A 123 13.26 0.69 5.27
C ASN A 123 12.29 -0.37 5.83
N ARG A 124 11.07 0.02 6.22
CA ARG A 124 9.99 -0.92 6.49
C ARG A 124 9.43 -1.56 5.21
N LEU A 125 9.69 -0.97 4.05
CA LEU A 125 9.42 -1.60 2.77
C LEU A 125 10.49 -2.62 2.41
N ASN A 126 10.06 -3.76 1.86
CA ASN A 126 10.94 -4.72 1.21
C ASN A 126 11.18 -4.35 -0.25
N THR A 127 10.14 -3.86 -0.91
CA THR A 127 10.16 -3.53 -2.34
C THR A 127 9.45 -2.21 -2.58
N LEU A 128 10.02 -1.39 -3.46
CA LEU A 128 9.41 -0.17 -4.00
C LEU A 128 9.21 -0.36 -5.50
N ILE A 129 7.98 -0.29 -5.96
CA ILE A 129 7.62 -0.35 -7.38
C ILE A 129 7.25 1.06 -7.84
N THR A 130 7.87 1.51 -8.90
CA THR A 130 7.64 2.83 -9.48
C THR A 130 7.68 2.79 -11.01
N ASP A 131 7.29 3.90 -11.65
CA ASP A 131 7.33 4.04 -13.09
C ASP A 131 8.72 4.51 -13.60
N TRP A 132 8.88 4.51 -14.92
CA TRP A 132 10.15 4.79 -15.62
C TRP A 132 10.65 6.24 -15.45
N ASP A 133 9.80 7.18 -15.04
CA ASP A 133 10.15 8.59 -14.94
C ASP A 133 10.85 8.96 -13.61
N ALA A 134 10.97 7.99 -12.68
CA ALA A 134 11.62 8.23 -11.40
C ALA A 134 13.11 8.54 -11.58
N SER A 135 13.61 9.55 -10.85
CA SER A 135 15.00 9.96 -10.94
C SER A 135 15.95 8.92 -10.32
N GLU A 136 17.11 8.68 -10.96
CA GLU A 136 18.14 7.80 -10.42
C GLU A 136 18.63 8.27 -9.05
N GLU A 137 18.69 9.58 -8.81
CA GLU A 137 19.10 10.15 -7.53
C GLU A 137 18.16 9.76 -6.40
N ASP A 138 16.84 9.84 -6.61
CA ASP A 138 15.84 9.41 -5.62
C ASP A 138 15.89 7.90 -5.40
N LEU A 139 15.98 7.11 -6.47
CA LEU A 139 15.95 5.65 -6.40
C LEU A 139 17.21 5.08 -5.75
N CYS A 140 18.38 5.67 -5.98
CA CYS A 140 19.64 5.27 -5.36
C CYS A 140 19.56 5.32 -3.83
N GLN A 141 18.90 6.31 -3.26
CA GLN A 141 18.73 6.45 -1.81
C GLN A 141 17.92 5.28 -1.21
N PHE A 142 16.95 4.73 -1.93
CA PHE A 142 16.20 3.55 -1.47
C PHE A 142 17.03 2.27 -1.55
N ASP A 143 17.83 2.11 -2.60
CA ASP A 143 18.79 1.00 -2.70
C ASP A 143 19.76 1.00 -1.52
N ASP A 144 20.26 2.16 -1.12
CA ASP A 144 21.18 2.32 0.04
C ASP A 144 20.51 1.90 1.37
N LEU A 145 19.19 1.96 1.45
CA LEU A 145 18.42 1.47 2.60
C LEU A 145 18.11 -0.04 2.55
N GLY A 146 18.56 -0.74 1.52
CA GLY A 146 18.32 -2.17 1.33
C GLY A 146 16.93 -2.49 0.78
N ILE A 147 16.26 -1.53 0.16
CA ILE A 147 14.95 -1.70 -0.47
C ILE A 147 15.15 -2.12 -1.93
N GLU A 148 14.51 -3.22 -2.35
CA GLU A 148 14.49 -3.62 -3.75
C GLU A 148 13.65 -2.61 -4.55
N VAL A 149 14.27 -1.97 -5.55
CA VAL A 149 13.56 -1.03 -6.43
C VAL A 149 13.24 -1.72 -7.75
N VAL A 150 11.95 -1.72 -8.10
CA VAL A 150 11.44 -2.26 -9.36
C VAL A 150 10.85 -1.10 -10.18
N ILE A 151 11.42 -0.89 -11.35
CA ILE A 151 10.97 0.15 -12.29
C ILE A 151 10.15 -0.53 -13.38
N VAL A 152 8.90 -0.08 -13.57
CA VAL A 152 8.07 -0.61 -14.66
C VAL A 152 8.39 0.11 -15.96
N ASP A 153 8.42 -0.65 -17.05
CA ASP A 153 8.70 -0.10 -18.36
C ASP A 153 7.58 0.79 -18.88
N LYS A 154 7.94 1.71 -19.75
CA LYS A 154 6.98 2.49 -20.52
C LYS A 154 6.31 1.59 -21.54
N GLU A 155 4.97 1.52 -21.52
CA GLU A 155 4.17 0.87 -22.57
C GLU A 155 4.27 1.61 -23.90
#